data_8b2c8a005a9a3151fba47f62fd1b4298
#
_entry.id   8b2c8a005a9a3151fba47f62fd1b4298
#
_cell.length_a   1.000
_cell.length_b   1.000
_cell.length_c   1.000
_cell.angle_alpha   90.00
_cell.angle_beta   90.00
_cell.angle_gamma   90.00
#
_symmetry.space_group_name_H-M   'P 1'
#
loop_
_entity.id
_entity.type
_entity.pdbx_description
1 polymer ?
#
loop_
_entity_poly.entity_id
_entity_poly.type
_entity_poly.pdbx_seq_one_letter_code
_entity_poly.pdbx_strand_id
1 'polypeptide(L)'
;MSATRSPKVSERVAPKGADPQPQKKKRDDDDGPDFATLLRAWIESHRASLLDSLRRLGKQPLGSFFTCMAMAVALSLPMGLSLLLGNVERLGGSWQRAAQISLYLQIDASPTEGEALREQIKGMPGVAEAEYVGRDQALEEFQQQSGLGEALKELPDNPLPGVVLVTPDEVDKPALEALRQKLSELPKVQQAQLDLVWVERLAAILKLGDRFVFGLTVLLVSALLLVIGNTIRLHIENRRTEIEVIKLVGGTDSYVRRPFLYMGALYGFGAGILSWGLLAFGLDWLNDAVVGLAGLYGSDFALAGVPVADGLSLLLGAVLLGYIGAWIAVARHLRELAPK
;
A
#
# COMPACT_ATOMS: atom_id res chain seq x y z
N MET A 1 9.79 77.36 -85.47
CA MET A 1 9.14 78.52 -84.84
C MET A 1 9.09 78.23 -83.37
N SER A 2 10.05 78.84 -82.65
CA SER A 2 9.90 79.98 -81.81
C SER A 2 9.11 79.62 -80.49
N ALA A 3 9.48 79.90 -79.34
CA ALA A 3 10.48 80.77 -78.66
C ALA A 3 10.57 80.29 -77.17
N THR A 4 11.74 80.16 -76.63
CA THR A 4 12.37 80.93 -75.62
C THR A 4 11.50 81.52 -74.46
N ARG A 5 11.77 81.15 -73.20
CA ARG A 5 12.01 82.04 -72.10
C ARG A 5 12.46 81.31 -70.84
N SER A 6 13.70 81.57 -70.47
CA SER A 6 14.21 81.51 -69.05
C SER A 6 13.91 82.85 -68.36
N PRO A 7 14.35 83.03 -67.08
CA PRO A 7 14.23 82.35 -65.83
C PRO A 7 13.70 83.34 -64.72
N LYS A 8 13.32 82.86 -63.55
CA LYS A 8 13.32 83.72 -62.34
C LYS A 8 13.87 83.02 -61.15
N VAL A 9 14.92 83.51 -60.67
CA VAL A 9 15.53 83.40 -59.35
C VAL A 9 14.51 83.84 -58.29
N SER A 10 14.26 83.09 -57.27
CA SER A 10 13.68 83.61 -56.02
C SER A 10 14.02 82.72 -54.83
N GLU A 11 14.78 83.37 -53.95
CA GLU A 11 14.73 83.29 -52.51
C GLU A 11 14.87 82.00 -51.77
N ARG A 12 16.00 81.83 -51.15
CA ARG A 12 16.26 80.98 -50.02
C ARG A 12 15.42 81.42 -48.82
N VAL A 13 14.47 80.63 -48.40
CA VAL A 13 13.86 80.69 -47.06
C VAL A 13 14.48 79.58 -46.20
N ALA A 14 15.12 80.01 -45.10
CA ALA A 14 15.70 79.15 -44.11
C ALA A 14 14.59 78.31 -43.44
N PRO A 15 14.78 77.06 -43.20
CA PRO A 15 13.82 76.28 -42.42
C PRO A 15 14.00 76.59 -40.92
N LYS A 16 12.95 77.17 -40.34
CA LYS A 16 12.71 77.26 -38.89
C LYS A 16 12.21 75.92 -38.37
N GLY A 17 12.77 75.49 -37.24
CA GLY A 17 12.14 74.50 -36.37
C GLY A 17 12.56 73.04 -36.62
N ALA A 18 13.68 72.67 -36.01
CA ALA A 18 13.93 71.25 -35.74
C ALA A 18 12.88 70.73 -34.69
N ASP A 19 11.94 69.93 -35.11
CA ASP A 19 11.13 69.17 -34.17
C ASP A 19 12.02 68.28 -33.27
N PRO A 20 11.78 68.23 -31.96
CA PRO A 20 12.53 67.35 -31.09
C PRO A 20 12.22 65.90 -31.46
N GLN A 21 13.27 65.25 -31.96
CA GLN A 21 13.17 63.77 -32.17
C GLN A 21 12.64 63.09 -30.89
N PRO A 22 11.67 62.19 -30.96
CA PRO A 22 11.23 61.44 -29.78
C PRO A 22 12.43 60.65 -29.27
N GLN A 23 12.84 61.00 -28.05
CA GLN A 23 13.86 60.27 -27.30
C GLN A 23 13.42 58.82 -27.27
N LYS A 24 14.17 57.93 -27.89
CA LYS A 24 14.08 56.48 -27.70
C LYS A 24 14.28 56.24 -26.20
N LYS A 25 13.17 56.02 -25.47
CA LYS A 25 13.20 55.49 -24.12
C LYS A 25 14.08 54.25 -24.17
N LYS A 26 15.26 54.29 -23.56
CA LYS A 26 16.10 53.14 -23.27
C LYS A 26 15.17 52.15 -22.62
N ARG A 27 14.84 51.08 -23.32
CA ARG A 27 14.30 49.90 -22.68
C ARG A 27 15.42 49.39 -21.79
N ASP A 28 15.22 49.46 -20.51
CA ASP A 28 15.99 48.71 -19.53
C ASP A 28 15.59 47.23 -19.74
N ASP A 29 16.25 46.58 -20.72
CA ASP A 29 16.04 45.15 -21.08
C ASP A 29 16.90 44.25 -20.21
N ASP A 30 17.08 44.55 -18.91
CA ASP A 30 17.93 43.76 -18.03
C ASP A 30 17.21 43.17 -16.80
N ASP A 31 15.88 43.21 -16.78
CA ASP A 31 15.12 42.43 -15.83
C ASP A 31 14.64 41.11 -16.52
N GLY A 32 15.45 40.07 -16.41
CA GLY A 32 15.01 38.71 -16.68
C GLY A 32 13.71 38.45 -15.94
N PRO A 33 12.84 37.50 -16.42
CA PRO A 33 11.54 37.30 -15.83
C PRO A 33 11.70 37.00 -14.34
N ASP A 34 11.06 37.84 -13.50
CA ASP A 34 11.08 37.75 -12.05
C ASP A 34 10.69 36.31 -11.64
N PHE A 35 11.40 35.73 -10.66
CA PHE A 35 11.14 34.34 -10.16
C PHE A 35 9.65 34.09 -9.89
N ALA A 36 8.93 35.10 -9.40
CA ALA A 36 7.50 35.06 -9.17
C ALA A 36 6.69 34.89 -10.47
N THR A 37 7.10 35.52 -11.55
CA THR A 37 6.45 35.37 -12.88
C THR A 37 6.72 34.02 -13.49
N LEU A 38 7.94 33.48 -13.35
CA LEU A 38 8.29 32.13 -13.78
C LEU A 38 7.51 31.07 -12.99
N LEU A 39 7.38 31.24 -11.69
CA LEU A 39 6.63 30.36 -10.83
C LEU A 39 5.13 30.36 -11.18
N ARG A 40 4.54 31.53 -11.42
CA ARG A 40 3.15 31.66 -11.85
C ARG A 40 2.91 30.98 -13.21
N ALA A 41 3.75 31.26 -14.19
CA ALA A 41 3.66 30.63 -15.51
C ALA A 41 3.82 29.10 -15.42
N TRP A 42 4.70 28.63 -14.54
CA TRP A 42 4.89 27.20 -14.27
C TRP A 42 3.61 26.57 -13.66
N ILE A 43 3.05 27.18 -12.62
CA ILE A 43 1.80 26.72 -11.98
C ILE A 43 0.63 26.74 -12.98
N GLU A 44 0.48 27.81 -13.75
CA GLU A 44 -0.59 27.94 -14.76
C GLU A 44 -0.47 26.84 -15.84
N SER A 45 0.76 26.57 -16.31
CA SER A 45 0.99 25.51 -17.30
C SER A 45 0.66 24.11 -16.77
N HIS A 46 0.96 23.84 -15.49
CA HIS A 46 0.62 22.56 -14.83
C HIS A 46 -0.89 22.43 -14.60
N ARG A 47 -1.57 23.51 -14.15
CA ARG A 47 -3.02 23.55 -14.00
C ARG A 47 -3.73 23.34 -15.35
N ALA A 48 -3.28 24.01 -16.39
CA ALA A 48 -3.84 23.85 -17.75
C ALA A 48 -3.70 22.41 -18.25
N SER A 49 -2.53 21.79 -18.06
CA SER A 49 -2.30 20.39 -18.46
C SER A 49 -3.16 19.41 -17.65
N LEU A 50 -3.34 19.63 -16.35
CA LEU A 50 -4.19 18.82 -15.50
C LEU A 50 -5.67 18.91 -15.91
N LEU A 51 -6.17 20.15 -16.13
CA LEU A 51 -7.56 20.39 -16.55
C LEU A 51 -7.84 19.82 -17.95
N ASP A 52 -6.88 19.93 -18.87
CA ASP A 52 -7.00 19.33 -20.21
C ASP A 52 -7.09 17.80 -20.12
N SER A 53 -6.22 17.18 -19.30
CA SER A 53 -6.24 15.73 -19.08
C SER A 53 -7.58 15.27 -18.44
N LEU A 54 -8.09 16.01 -17.45
CA LEU A 54 -9.36 15.69 -16.81
C LEU A 54 -10.56 15.82 -17.77
N ARG A 55 -10.59 16.89 -18.58
CA ARG A 55 -11.63 17.08 -19.62
C ARG A 55 -11.61 15.95 -20.66
N ARG A 56 -10.46 15.42 -20.99
CA ARG A 56 -10.31 14.32 -21.95
C ARG A 56 -10.80 12.99 -21.40
N LEU A 57 -10.50 12.68 -20.12
CA LEU A 57 -11.09 11.54 -19.45
C LEU A 57 -12.63 11.62 -19.46
N GLY A 58 -13.19 12.82 -19.27
CA GLY A 58 -14.63 13.06 -19.31
C GLY A 58 -15.25 12.98 -20.72
N LYS A 59 -14.47 13.09 -21.81
CA LYS A 59 -14.99 12.91 -23.17
C LYS A 59 -15.20 11.46 -23.58
N GLN A 60 -14.47 10.52 -22.97
CA GLN A 60 -14.61 9.06 -23.17
C GLN A 60 -14.83 8.34 -21.83
N PRO A 61 -15.98 8.59 -21.17
CA PRO A 61 -16.17 8.15 -19.78
C PRO A 61 -16.16 6.62 -19.65
N LEU A 62 -16.76 5.91 -20.57
CA LEU A 62 -16.80 4.43 -20.56
C LEU A 62 -15.40 3.82 -20.72
N GLY A 63 -14.62 4.31 -21.69
CA GLY A 63 -13.27 3.80 -21.91
C GLY A 63 -12.34 4.08 -20.72
N SER A 64 -12.43 5.30 -20.16
CA SER A 64 -11.68 5.69 -18.98
C SER A 64 -12.08 4.87 -17.75
N PHE A 65 -13.38 4.64 -17.55
CA PHE A 65 -13.90 3.84 -16.46
C PHE A 65 -13.42 2.38 -16.55
N PHE A 66 -13.53 1.73 -17.70
CA PHE A 66 -13.06 0.36 -17.88
C PHE A 66 -11.55 0.23 -17.66
N THR A 67 -10.77 1.21 -18.10
CA THR A 67 -9.32 1.22 -17.84
C THR A 67 -9.04 1.35 -16.33
N CYS A 68 -9.69 2.30 -15.63
CA CYS A 68 -9.57 2.44 -14.18
C CYS A 68 -10.03 1.17 -13.45
N MET A 69 -11.13 0.55 -13.89
CA MET A 69 -11.68 -0.66 -13.28
C MET A 69 -10.74 -1.85 -13.43
N ALA A 70 -10.19 -2.06 -14.63
CA ALA A 70 -9.21 -3.12 -14.88
C ALA A 70 -7.96 -2.93 -13.98
N MET A 71 -7.47 -1.70 -13.87
CA MET A 71 -6.36 -1.36 -12.97
C MET A 71 -6.74 -1.55 -11.51
N ALA A 72 -7.95 -1.17 -11.11
CA ALA A 72 -8.45 -1.31 -9.75
C ALA A 72 -8.52 -2.78 -9.31
N VAL A 73 -9.07 -3.65 -10.16
CA VAL A 73 -9.11 -5.10 -9.91
C VAL A 73 -7.71 -5.69 -9.76
N ALA A 74 -6.78 -5.30 -10.65
CA ALA A 74 -5.40 -5.77 -10.58
C ALA A 74 -4.66 -5.30 -9.32
N LEU A 75 -4.97 -4.11 -8.80
CA LEU A 75 -4.39 -3.59 -7.55
C LEU A 75 -5.06 -4.18 -6.31
N SER A 76 -6.37 -4.43 -6.37
CA SER A 76 -7.13 -4.95 -5.22
C SER A 76 -6.78 -6.41 -4.89
N LEU A 77 -6.41 -7.23 -5.87
CA LEU A 77 -6.11 -8.65 -5.66
C LEU A 77 -4.93 -8.88 -4.70
N PRO A 78 -3.70 -8.36 -4.96
CA PRO A 78 -2.59 -8.58 -4.05
C PRO A 78 -2.79 -7.91 -2.69
N MET A 79 -3.38 -6.71 -2.68
CA MET A 79 -3.66 -5.98 -1.44
C MET A 79 -4.72 -6.70 -0.60
N GLY A 80 -5.79 -7.18 -1.23
CA GLY A 80 -6.84 -7.96 -0.56
C GLY A 80 -6.30 -9.25 0.04
N LEU A 81 -5.45 -9.98 -0.71
CA LEU A 81 -4.81 -11.18 -0.20
C LEU A 81 -3.86 -10.89 0.97
N SER A 82 -3.09 -9.80 0.90
CA SER A 82 -2.24 -9.35 2.01
C SER A 82 -3.05 -9.01 3.26
N LEU A 83 -4.18 -8.30 3.10
CA LEU A 83 -5.09 -7.99 4.21
C LEU A 83 -5.73 -9.25 4.80
N LEU A 84 -6.10 -10.23 3.98
CA LEU A 84 -6.60 -11.52 4.46
C LEU A 84 -5.53 -12.29 5.24
N LEU A 85 -4.29 -12.35 4.76
CA LEU A 85 -3.18 -12.97 5.50
C LEU A 85 -2.96 -12.27 6.85
N GLY A 86 -2.95 -10.95 6.90
CA GLY A 86 -2.83 -10.19 8.14
C GLY A 86 -4.03 -10.41 9.10
N ASN A 87 -5.24 -10.65 8.58
CA ASN A 87 -6.38 -11.04 9.41
C ASN A 87 -6.22 -12.47 9.96
N VAL A 88 -5.66 -13.41 9.19
CA VAL A 88 -5.32 -14.75 9.67
C VAL A 88 -4.25 -14.68 10.76
N GLU A 89 -3.25 -13.83 10.63
CA GLU A 89 -2.27 -13.57 11.70
C GLU A 89 -2.94 -13.06 12.98
N ARG A 90 -3.93 -12.18 12.88
CA ARG A 90 -4.70 -11.66 14.03
C ARG A 90 -5.60 -12.71 14.67
N LEU A 91 -6.19 -13.61 13.89
CA LEU A 91 -6.84 -14.82 14.42
C LEU A 91 -5.87 -15.62 15.28
N GLY A 92 -4.61 -15.63 14.88
CA GLY A 92 -3.50 -16.16 15.67
C GLY A 92 -3.11 -15.32 16.91
N GLY A 93 -3.84 -14.29 17.33
CA GLY A 93 -3.71 -13.68 18.67
C GLY A 93 -4.03 -14.66 19.79
N SER A 94 -4.73 -15.75 19.49
CA SER A 94 -4.69 -17.01 20.22
C SER A 94 -3.36 -17.78 20.09
N TRP A 95 -2.39 -17.31 19.27
CA TRP A 95 -1.12 -17.99 19.04
C TRP A 95 -0.15 -17.85 20.21
N GLN A 96 -0.20 -16.73 20.92
CA GLN A 96 0.50 -16.61 22.20
C GLN A 96 -0.02 -17.66 23.18
N ARG A 97 -1.35 -17.93 23.18
CA ARG A 97 -1.96 -19.04 23.96
C ARG A 97 -1.59 -20.40 23.39
N ALA A 98 -1.39 -20.52 22.10
CA ALA A 98 -1.02 -21.78 21.45
C ALA A 98 0.49 -22.08 21.49
N ALA A 99 1.32 -21.06 21.67
CA ALA A 99 2.75 -21.20 21.98
C ALA A 99 2.99 -21.32 23.51
N GLN A 100 1.97 -21.78 24.27
CA GLN A 100 2.09 -21.98 25.71
C GLN A 100 3.14 -23.02 26.01
N ILE A 101 3.93 -22.76 27.07
CA ILE A 101 4.82 -23.73 27.66
C ILE A 101 4.05 -24.43 28.77
N SER A 102 3.78 -25.72 28.61
CA SER A 102 3.12 -26.53 29.62
C SER A 102 4.16 -27.08 30.59
N LEU A 103 4.09 -26.63 31.82
CA LEU A 103 4.96 -27.11 32.91
C LEU A 103 4.21 -28.17 33.70
N TYR A 104 4.56 -29.42 33.49
CA TYR A 104 4.04 -30.52 34.30
C TYR A 104 4.77 -30.57 35.63
N LEU A 105 4.01 -30.48 36.69
CA LEU A 105 4.56 -30.54 38.07
C LEU A 105 4.82 -31.97 38.51
N GLN A 106 5.65 -32.12 39.53
CA GLN A 106 5.81 -33.41 40.14
C GLN A 106 4.49 -33.87 40.78
N ILE A 107 4.23 -35.16 40.77
CA ILE A 107 2.94 -35.74 41.22
C ILE A 107 2.65 -35.46 42.70
N ASP A 108 3.70 -35.23 43.50
CA ASP A 108 3.66 -34.89 44.92
C ASP A 108 3.47 -33.38 45.19
N ALA A 109 3.47 -32.55 44.16
CA ALA A 109 3.28 -31.12 44.32
C ALA A 109 1.86 -30.80 44.81
N SER A 110 1.78 -30.06 45.89
CA SER A 110 0.51 -29.60 46.45
C SER A 110 -0.09 -28.44 45.62
N PRO A 111 -1.40 -28.23 45.69
CA PRO A 111 -2.03 -27.09 45.00
C PRO A 111 -1.46 -25.74 45.43
N THR A 112 -1.07 -25.59 46.66
CA THR A 112 -0.43 -24.37 47.19
C THR A 112 0.97 -24.13 46.62
N GLU A 113 1.73 -25.20 46.35
CA GLU A 113 3.04 -25.10 45.70
C GLU A 113 2.89 -24.74 44.22
N GLY A 114 1.86 -25.31 43.55
CA GLY A 114 1.53 -24.96 42.17
C GLY A 114 1.15 -23.48 41.99
N GLU A 115 0.32 -22.95 42.88
CA GLU A 115 -0.09 -21.55 42.87
C GLU A 115 1.08 -20.59 43.21
N ALA A 116 1.95 -20.95 44.17
CA ALA A 116 3.16 -20.21 44.46
C ALA A 116 4.12 -20.16 43.27
N LEU A 117 4.26 -21.30 42.57
CA LEU A 117 5.07 -21.37 41.37
C LEU A 117 4.48 -20.51 40.23
N ARG A 118 3.17 -20.50 40.06
CA ARG A 118 2.47 -19.62 39.10
C ARG A 118 2.80 -18.14 39.37
N GLU A 119 2.70 -17.67 40.61
CA GLU A 119 3.03 -16.28 40.98
C GLU A 119 4.52 -15.96 40.75
N GLN A 120 5.41 -16.90 41.03
CA GLN A 120 6.84 -16.74 40.74
C GLN A 120 7.10 -16.58 39.25
N ILE A 121 6.47 -17.43 38.39
CA ILE A 121 6.63 -17.43 36.94
C ILE A 121 6.04 -16.16 36.31
N LYS A 122 4.90 -15.69 36.81
CA LYS A 122 4.25 -14.44 36.35
C LYS A 122 5.14 -13.21 36.50
N GLY A 123 6.07 -13.22 37.48
CA GLY A 123 7.06 -12.15 37.68
C GLY A 123 8.31 -12.29 36.83
N MET A 124 8.45 -13.33 36.00
CA MET A 124 9.66 -13.56 35.22
C MET A 124 9.64 -12.76 33.90
N PRO A 125 10.79 -12.23 33.44
CA PRO A 125 10.89 -11.57 32.15
C PRO A 125 10.67 -12.57 31.00
N GLY A 126 9.85 -12.19 30.03
CA GLY A 126 9.47 -13.03 28.89
C GLY A 126 8.16 -13.81 29.11
N VAL A 127 7.43 -13.58 30.20
CA VAL A 127 6.15 -14.19 30.51
C VAL A 127 5.05 -13.15 30.51
N ALA A 128 4.05 -13.31 29.62
CA ALA A 128 2.86 -12.47 29.57
C ALA A 128 1.82 -12.91 30.61
N GLU A 129 1.60 -14.22 30.72
CA GLU A 129 0.59 -14.78 31.63
C GLU A 129 1.02 -16.17 32.12
N ALA A 130 0.60 -16.54 33.32
CA ALA A 130 0.78 -17.87 33.88
C ALA A 130 -0.51 -18.29 34.56
N GLU A 131 -1.00 -19.48 34.26
CA GLU A 131 -2.22 -20.06 34.82
C GLU A 131 -1.91 -21.42 35.41
N TYR A 132 -2.41 -21.69 36.61
CA TYR A 132 -2.25 -22.98 37.27
C TYR A 132 -3.53 -23.80 37.12
N VAL A 133 -3.42 -24.97 36.51
CA VAL A 133 -4.49 -25.95 36.36
C VAL A 133 -4.21 -27.09 37.36
N GLY A 134 -5.08 -27.18 38.37
CA GLY A 134 -4.98 -28.23 39.39
C GLY A 134 -5.24 -29.61 38.82
N ARG A 135 -4.80 -30.66 39.54
CA ARG A 135 -4.94 -32.07 39.10
C ARG A 135 -6.39 -32.46 38.80
N ASP A 136 -7.33 -32.03 39.63
CA ASP A 136 -8.73 -32.37 39.52
C ASP A 136 -9.38 -31.65 38.35
N GLN A 137 -9.05 -30.38 38.14
CA GLN A 137 -9.48 -29.60 36.99
C GLN A 137 -8.91 -30.18 35.68
N ALA A 138 -7.60 -30.53 35.67
CA ALA A 138 -6.98 -31.16 34.50
C ALA A 138 -7.66 -32.48 34.13
N LEU A 139 -8.10 -33.28 35.11
CA LEU A 139 -8.84 -34.51 34.86
C LEU A 139 -10.22 -34.21 34.27
N GLU A 140 -10.93 -33.24 34.81
CA GLU A 140 -12.25 -32.83 34.29
C GLU A 140 -12.19 -32.35 32.86
N GLU A 141 -11.25 -31.47 32.56
CA GLU A 141 -11.00 -30.96 31.19
C GLU A 141 -10.63 -32.11 30.22
N PHE A 142 -9.74 -32.99 30.65
CA PHE A 142 -9.33 -34.15 29.85
C PHE A 142 -10.51 -35.11 29.60
N GLN A 143 -11.38 -35.34 30.58
CA GLN A 143 -12.58 -36.16 30.41
C GLN A 143 -13.56 -35.58 29.40
N GLN A 144 -13.71 -34.24 29.39
CA GLN A 144 -14.60 -33.56 28.46
C GLN A 144 -14.07 -33.54 27.01
N GLN A 145 -12.76 -33.45 26.84
CA GLN A 145 -12.14 -33.26 25.52
C GLN A 145 -11.65 -34.56 24.87
N SER A 146 -11.21 -35.54 25.64
CA SER A 146 -10.58 -36.75 25.10
C SER A 146 -11.54 -37.82 24.65
N GLY A 147 -12.82 -37.76 25.06
CA GLY A 147 -13.79 -38.86 24.86
C GLY A 147 -13.49 -40.12 25.68
N LEU A 148 -12.46 -40.13 26.51
CA LEU A 148 -12.04 -41.24 27.37
C LEU A 148 -12.55 -41.09 28.82
N GLY A 149 -13.50 -40.19 29.04
CA GLY A 149 -13.99 -39.84 30.38
C GLY A 149 -14.52 -41.03 31.21
N GLU A 150 -15.14 -42.03 30.60
CA GLU A 150 -15.63 -43.23 31.33
C GLU A 150 -14.48 -44.14 31.78
N ALA A 151 -13.47 -44.33 30.92
CA ALA A 151 -12.32 -45.18 31.27
C ALA A 151 -11.48 -44.61 32.41
N LEU A 152 -11.40 -43.25 32.50
CA LEU A 152 -10.66 -42.60 33.57
C LEU A 152 -11.37 -42.60 34.93
N LYS A 153 -12.70 -42.77 34.97
CA LYS A 153 -13.47 -42.89 36.20
C LYS A 153 -13.25 -44.25 36.92
N GLU A 154 -12.74 -45.23 36.20
CA GLU A 154 -12.42 -46.55 36.76
C GLU A 154 -11.05 -46.58 37.47
N LEU A 155 -10.22 -45.53 37.33
CA LEU A 155 -8.94 -45.46 37.99
C LEU A 155 -9.10 -45.09 39.48
N PRO A 156 -8.39 -45.77 40.41
CA PRO A 156 -8.51 -45.54 41.85
C PRO A 156 -7.96 -44.16 42.28
N ASP A 157 -7.01 -43.60 41.51
CA ASP A 157 -6.38 -42.30 41.79
C ASP A 157 -6.23 -41.51 40.50
N ASN A 158 -6.23 -40.20 40.65
CA ASN A 158 -5.99 -39.27 39.50
C ASN A 158 -4.50 -39.36 39.05
N PRO A 159 -4.21 -39.89 37.84
CA PRO A 159 -2.84 -40.03 37.35
C PRO A 159 -2.24 -38.74 36.82
N LEU A 160 -3.05 -37.66 36.62
CA LEU A 160 -2.58 -36.42 36.03
C LEU A 160 -1.85 -35.56 37.02
N PRO A 161 -0.70 -34.98 36.67
CA PRO A 161 -0.04 -33.95 37.47
C PRO A 161 -0.77 -32.62 37.40
N GLY A 162 -0.51 -31.70 38.31
CA GLY A 162 -0.86 -30.29 38.12
C GLY A 162 -0.01 -29.68 37.00
N VAL A 163 -0.56 -28.72 36.30
CA VAL A 163 0.09 -28.06 35.14
C VAL A 163 0.09 -26.55 35.32
N VAL A 164 1.24 -25.89 35.07
CA VAL A 164 1.29 -24.44 34.92
C VAL A 164 1.41 -24.15 33.44
N LEU A 165 0.41 -23.48 32.89
CA LEU A 165 0.40 -22.99 31.52
C LEU A 165 1.03 -21.61 31.48
N VAL A 166 2.13 -21.47 30.75
CA VAL A 166 2.87 -20.22 30.64
C VAL A 166 2.74 -19.66 29.26
N THR A 167 2.13 -18.49 29.16
CA THR A 167 2.01 -17.73 27.89
C THR A 167 3.21 -16.78 27.78
N PRO A 168 4.07 -16.92 26.76
CA PRO A 168 5.21 -16.04 26.57
C PRO A 168 4.81 -14.67 26.03
N ASP A 169 5.62 -13.63 26.29
CA ASP A 169 5.47 -12.29 25.70
C ASP A 169 5.81 -12.28 24.19
N GLU A 170 6.84 -13.04 23.83
CA GLU A 170 7.35 -13.12 22.46
C GLU A 170 7.30 -14.56 21.93
N VAL A 171 6.98 -14.72 20.65
CA VAL A 171 6.85 -16.04 19.99
C VAL A 171 8.07 -16.33 19.11
N ASP A 172 9.23 -15.75 19.43
CA ASP A 172 10.48 -16.04 18.74
C ASP A 172 11.13 -17.34 19.26
N LYS A 173 11.51 -18.25 18.34
CA LYS A 173 11.99 -19.59 18.70
C LYS A 173 13.19 -19.60 19.65
N PRO A 174 14.28 -18.81 19.44
CA PRO A 174 15.38 -18.74 20.40
C PRO A 174 14.95 -18.25 21.79
N ALA A 175 14.04 -17.26 21.86
CA ALA A 175 13.52 -16.73 23.12
C ALA A 175 12.67 -17.76 23.86
N LEU A 176 11.78 -18.47 23.12
CA LEU A 176 10.94 -19.54 23.67
C LEU A 176 11.75 -20.73 24.21
N GLU A 177 12.77 -21.16 23.48
CA GLU A 177 13.67 -22.25 23.95
C GLU A 177 14.45 -21.84 25.18
N ALA A 178 14.94 -20.60 25.22
CA ALA A 178 15.64 -20.07 26.41
C ALA A 178 14.70 -19.96 27.61
N LEU A 179 13.44 -19.51 27.40
CA LEU A 179 12.42 -19.45 28.45
C LEU A 179 12.07 -20.87 28.93
N ARG A 180 11.80 -21.82 28.01
CA ARG A 180 11.51 -23.21 28.33
C ARG A 180 12.62 -23.83 29.20
N GLN A 181 13.89 -23.58 28.86
CA GLN A 181 15.03 -24.10 29.61
C GLN A 181 15.05 -23.51 31.03
N LYS A 182 14.87 -22.20 31.18
CA LYS A 182 14.79 -21.55 32.51
C LYS A 182 13.64 -22.10 33.36
N LEU A 183 12.48 -22.32 32.74
CA LEU A 183 11.30 -22.85 33.40
C LEU A 183 11.46 -24.33 33.79
N SER A 184 12.21 -25.12 33.00
CA SER A 184 12.47 -26.53 33.30
C SER A 184 13.43 -26.72 34.52
N GLU A 185 14.20 -25.69 34.86
CA GLU A 185 15.13 -25.72 36.03
C GLU A 185 14.46 -25.31 37.35
N LEU A 186 13.18 -24.90 37.30
CA LEU A 186 12.44 -24.51 38.50
C LEU A 186 12.13 -25.72 39.41
N PRO A 187 12.13 -25.51 40.72
CA PRO A 187 11.79 -26.56 41.68
C PRO A 187 10.36 -27.05 41.46
N LYS A 188 10.13 -28.36 41.64
CA LYS A 188 8.82 -29.03 41.47
C LYS A 188 8.33 -29.13 40.03
N VAL A 189 9.06 -28.60 39.04
CA VAL A 189 8.79 -28.86 37.60
C VAL A 189 9.39 -30.23 37.25
N GLN A 190 8.57 -31.15 36.75
CA GLN A 190 9.01 -32.43 36.22
C GLN A 190 9.41 -32.34 34.78
N GLN A 191 8.61 -31.60 33.96
CA GLN A 191 8.83 -31.46 32.54
C GLN A 191 8.28 -30.12 32.07
N ALA A 192 9.05 -29.40 31.24
CA ALA A 192 8.59 -28.25 30.47
C ALA A 192 8.42 -28.64 29.00
N GLN A 193 7.18 -28.71 28.55
CA GLN A 193 6.84 -29.06 27.16
C GLN A 193 6.44 -27.81 26.39
N LEU A 194 7.08 -27.62 25.25
CA LEU A 194 6.79 -26.57 24.31
C LEU A 194 6.39 -27.21 22.98
N ASP A 195 5.13 -27.04 22.58
CA ASP A 195 4.66 -27.56 21.30
C ASP A 195 4.69 -26.45 20.24
N LEU A 196 5.81 -26.37 19.53
CA LEU A 196 6.02 -25.41 18.44
C LEU A 196 5.68 -25.99 17.06
N VAL A 197 5.41 -27.26 16.94
CA VAL A 197 5.30 -27.92 15.62
C VAL A 197 4.23 -27.28 14.77
N TRP A 198 3.07 -26.99 15.34
CA TRP A 198 2.01 -26.36 14.60
C TRP A 198 2.25 -24.86 14.36
N VAL A 199 2.88 -24.13 15.31
CA VAL A 199 3.28 -22.73 15.15
C VAL A 199 4.27 -22.59 14.00
N GLU A 200 5.28 -23.45 13.95
CA GLU A 200 6.25 -23.47 12.84
C GLU A 200 5.58 -23.78 11.49
N ARG A 201 4.65 -24.73 11.46
CA ARG A 201 3.91 -25.06 10.25
C ARG A 201 3.07 -23.88 9.76
N LEU A 202 2.38 -23.22 10.64
CA LEU A 202 1.54 -22.09 10.30
C LEU A 202 2.37 -20.87 9.88
N ALA A 203 3.46 -20.56 10.59
CA ALA A 203 4.41 -19.52 10.18
C ALA A 203 5.00 -19.81 8.78
N ALA A 204 5.29 -21.09 8.48
CA ALA A 204 5.75 -21.50 7.15
C ALA A 204 4.67 -21.30 6.07
N ILE A 205 3.40 -21.58 6.38
CA ILE A 205 2.26 -21.35 5.46
C ILE A 205 2.09 -19.84 5.19
N LEU A 206 2.13 -19.01 6.22
CA LEU A 206 2.02 -17.56 6.06
C LEU A 206 3.17 -17.00 5.23
N LYS A 207 4.40 -17.42 5.52
CA LYS A 207 5.57 -17.03 4.74
C LYS A 207 5.48 -17.46 3.28
N LEU A 208 4.87 -18.62 3.01
CA LEU A 208 4.56 -19.05 1.64
C LEU A 208 3.50 -18.12 1.01
N GLY A 209 2.47 -17.76 1.77
CA GLY A 209 1.45 -16.79 1.36
C GLY A 209 2.05 -15.44 0.97
N ASP A 210 2.94 -14.89 1.81
CA ASP A 210 3.63 -13.61 1.53
C ASP A 210 4.45 -13.66 0.24
N ARG A 211 5.18 -14.76 0.02
CA ARG A 211 5.93 -14.96 -1.22
C ARG A 211 5.01 -15.03 -2.45
N PHE A 212 3.87 -15.69 -2.30
CA PHE A 212 2.86 -15.76 -3.36
C PHE A 212 2.27 -14.38 -3.66
N VAL A 213 1.90 -13.62 -2.63
CA VAL A 213 1.43 -12.21 -2.76
C VAL A 213 2.47 -11.36 -3.46
N PHE A 214 3.74 -11.47 -3.07
CA PHE A 214 4.83 -10.73 -3.72
C PHE A 214 4.95 -11.08 -5.21
N GLY A 215 4.96 -12.37 -5.56
CA GLY A 215 5.01 -12.81 -6.94
C GLY A 215 3.82 -12.32 -7.77
N LEU A 216 2.60 -12.42 -7.20
CA LEU A 216 1.38 -11.91 -7.81
C LEU A 216 1.42 -10.39 -8.00
N THR A 217 1.95 -9.65 -7.02
CA THR A 217 2.13 -8.19 -7.11
C THR A 217 3.05 -7.83 -8.28
N VAL A 218 4.20 -8.47 -8.39
CA VAL A 218 5.15 -8.22 -9.50
C VAL A 218 4.50 -8.50 -10.85
N LEU A 219 3.78 -9.61 -10.97
CA LEU A 219 3.08 -9.98 -12.21
C LEU A 219 2.01 -8.96 -12.57
N LEU A 220 1.15 -8.57 -11.62
CA LEU A 220 0.05 -7.65 -11.87
C LEU A 220 0.54 -6.22 -12.09
N VAL A 221 1.58 -5.75 -11.38
CA VAL A 221 2.23 -4.47 -11.66
C VAL A 221 2.81 -4.44 -13.08
N SER A 222 3.44 -5.53 -13.53
CA SER A 222 3.95 -5.63 -14.89
C SER A 222 2.81 -5.57 -15.93
N ALA A 223 1.72 -6.28 -15.68
CA ALA A 223 0.52 -6.23 -16.53
C ALA A 223 -0.09 -4.82 -16.57
N LEU A 224 -0.17 -4.13 -15.42
CA LEU A 224 -0.65 -2.75 -15.33
C LEU A 224 0.21 -1.79 -16.15
N LEU A 225 1.53 -1.89 -16.07
CA LEU A 225 2.43 -1.06 -16.87
C LEU A 225 2.20 -1.27 -18.38
N LEU A 226 1.92 -2.50 -18.80
CA LEU A 226 1.57 -2.80 -20.19
C LEU A 226 0.22 -2.18 -20.60
N VAL A 227 -0.81 -2.28 -19.74
CA VAL A 227 -2.13 -1.69 -20.00
C VAL A 227 -2.03 -0.17 -20.11
N ILE A 228 -1.35 0.48 -19.13
CA ILE A 228 -1.13 1.93 -19.15
C ILE A 228 -0.33 2.31 -20.40
N GLY A 229 0.73 1.56 -20.70
CA GLY A 229 1.58 1.79 -21.86
C GLY A 229 0.79 1.76 -23.16
N ASN A 230 -0.06 0.77 -23.35
CA ASN A 230 -0.91 0.64 -24.52
C ASN A 230 -1.98 1.75 -24.60
N THR A 231 -2.60 2.09 -23.48
CA THR A 231 -3.59 3.17 -23.39
C THR A 231 -2.96 4.52 -23.77
N ILE A 232 -1.81 4.85 -23.22
CA ILE A 232 -1.09 6.09 -23.52
C ILE A 232 -0.62 6.11 -24.99
N ARG A 233 -0.16 4.97 -25.51
CA ARG A 233 0.18 4.84 -26.94
C ARG A 233 -1.00 5.22 -27.84
N LEU A 234 -2.18 4.66 -27.59
CA LEU A 234 -3.38 4.98 -28.36
C LEU A 234 -3.75 6.47 -28.26
N HIS A 235 -3.58 7.08 -27.09
CA HIS A 235 -3.79 8.51 -26.92
C HIS A 235 -2.77 9.37 -27.68
N ILE A 236 -1.51 8.95 -27.77
CA ILE A 236 -0.47 9.63 -28.58
C ILE A 236 -0.81 9.51 -30.06
N GLU A 237 -1.17 8.32 -30.53
CA GLU A 237 -1.53 8.07 -31.93
C GLU A 237 -2.74 8.92 -32.36
N ASN A 238 -3.77 8.99 -31.53
CA ASN A 238 -4.95 9.83 -31.80
C ASN A 238 -4.63 11.34 -31.84
N ARG A 239 -3.47 11.77 -31.36
CA ARG A 239 -3.02 13.17 -31.33
C ARG A 239 -1.78 13.42 -32.17
N ARG A 240 -1.41 12.48 -33.01
CA ARG A 240 -0.18 12.54 -33.81
C ARG A 240 -0.04 13.84 -34.58
N THR A 241 -1.09 14.24 -35.33
CA THR A 241 -1.08 15.47 -36.10
C THR A 241 -0.90 16.73 -35.24
N GLU A 242 -1.54 16.79 -34.08
CA GLU A 242 -1.40 17.89 -33.13
C GLU A 242 0.04 17.97 -32.59
N ILE A 243 0.64 16.83 -32.26
CA ILE A 243 2.02 16.72 -31.77
C ILE A 243 3.01 17.14 -32.87
N GLU A 244 2.80 16.72 -34.11
CA GLU A 244 3.62 17.11 -35.28
C GLU A 244 3.61 18.63 -35.51
N VAL A 245 2.45 19.27 -35.43
CA VAL A 245 2.32 20.73 -35.55
C VAL A 245 3.06 21.46 -34.41
N ILE A 246 2.89 20.98 -33.16
CA ILE A 246 3.58 21.57 -32.01
C ILE A 246 5.10 21.47 -32.18
N LYS A 247 5.61 20.35 -32.67
CA LYS A 247 7.05 20.17 -32.92
C LYS A 247 7.57 21.06 -34.05
N LEU A 248 6.78 21.25 -35.14
CA LEU A 248 7.15 22.12 -36.25
C LEU A 248 7.27 23.60 -35.81
N VAL A 249 6.47 24.05 -34.87
CA VAL A 249 6.53 25.42 -34.29
C VAL A 249 7.61 25.56 -33.20
N GLY A 250 8.37 24.47 -32.90
CA GLY A 250 9.47 24.51 -31.94
C GLY A 250 9.10 24.09 -30.50
N GLY A 251 7.95 23.43 -30.31
CA GLY A 251 7.54 22.90 -29.00
C GLY A 251 8.52 21.84 -28.46
N THR A 252 8.88 21.98 -27.21
CA THR A 252 9.82 21.04 -26.54
C THR A 252 9.15 19.69 -26.24
N ASP A 253 9.95 18.62 -26.23
CA ASP A 253 9.48 17.28 -25.85
C ASP A 253 8.86 17.25 -24.45
N SER A 254 9.39 18.03 -23.52
CA SER A 254 8.85 18.15 -22.17
C SER A 254 7.42 18.73 -22.15
N TYR A 255 7.13 19.68 -23.03
CA TYR A 255 5.79 20.26 -23.15
C TYR A 255 4.79 19.23 -23.69
N VAL A 256 5.19 18.48 -24.70
CA VAL A 256 4.35 17.41 -25.31
C VAL A 256 4.09 16.25 -24.34
N ARG A 257 5.05 15.90 -23.48
CA ARG A 257 4.92 14.80 -22.54
C ARG A 257 3.94 15.06 -21.39
N ARG A 258 3.88 16.30 -20.89
CA ARG A 258 3.14 16.68 -19.67
C ARG A 258 1.69 16.18 -19.64
N PRO A 259 0.84 16.40 -20.65
CA PRO A 259 -0.55 15.96 -20.61
C PRO A 259 -0.71 14.44 -20.44
N PHE A 260 0.18 13.65 -21.03
CA PHE A 260 0.13 12.20 -20.95
C PHE A 260 0.56 11.69 -19.58
N LEU A 261 1.53 12.35 -18.93
CA LEU A 261 1.94 12.02 -17.56
C LEU A 261 0.81 12.29 -16.56
N TYR A 262 0.11 13.43 -16.71
CA TYR A 262 -1.06 13.71 -15.89
C TYR A 262 -2.19 12.72 -16.15
N MET A 263 -2.39 12.33 -17.40
CA MET A 263 -3.40 11.33 -17.76
C MET A 263 -3.10 9.99 -17.08
N GLY A 264 -1.84 9.52 -17.10
CA GLY A 264 -1.42 8.30 -16.40
C GLY A 264 -1.63 8.40 -14.89
N ALA A 265 -1.27 9.53 -14.27
CA ALA A 265 -1.49 9.79 -12.85
C ALA A 265 -2.99 9.80 -12.49
N LEU A 266 -3.85 10.38 -13.34
CA LEU A 266 -5.30 10.39 -13.15
C LEU A 266 -5.92 8.99 -13.30
N TYR A 267 -5.44 8.18 -14.25
CA TYR A 267 -5.85 6.76 -14.33
C TYR A 267 -5.46 6.01 -13.06
N GLY A 268 -4.22 6.21 -12.58
CA GLY A 268 -3.77 5.65 -11.31
C GLY A 268 -4.62 6.10 -10.11
N PHE A 269 -4.95 7.39 -10.04
CA PHE A 269 -5.80 7.95 -8.99
C PHE A 269 -7.20 7.34 -9.01
N GLY A 270 -7.85 7.29 -10.18
CA GLY A 270 -9.16 6.65 -10.34
C GLY A 270 -9.13 5.17 -9.98
N ALA A 271 -8.10 4.46 -10.42
CA ALA A 271 -7.90 3.05 -10.10
C ALA A 271 -7.66 2.81 -8.60
N GLY A 272 -6.87 3.67 -7.95
CA GLY A 272 -6.62 3.60 -6.50
C GLY A 272 -7.89 3.79 -5.67
N ILE A 273 -8.72 4.78 -6.01
CA ILE A 273 -10.02 5.00 -5.35
C ILE A 273 -10.95 3.81 -5.54
N LEU A 274 -11.08 3.32 -6.77
CA LEU A 274 -11.93 2.15 -7.06
C LEU A 274 -11.40 0.90 -6.36
N SER A 275 -10.09 0.69 -6.33
CA SER A 275 -9.47 -0.44 -5.62
C SER A 275 -9.73 -0.38 -4.11
N TRP A 276 -9.55 0.80 -3.50
CA TRP A 276 -9.86 0.99 -2.08
C TRP A 276 -11.34 0.73 -1.79
N GLY A 277 -12.25 1.26 -2.63
CA GLY A 277 -13.68 1.00 -2.52
C GLY A 277 -14.03 -0.49 -2.66
N LEU A 278 -13.44 -1.20 -3.63
CA LEU A 278 -13.63 -2.64 -3.82
C LEU A 278 -13.15 -3.45 -2.61
N LEU A 279 -11.99 -3.09 -2.04
CA LEU A 279 -11.45 -3.75 -0.85
C LEU A 279 -12.31 -3.49 0.38
N ALA A 280 -12.72 -2.23 0.60
CA ALA A 280 -13.58 -1.87 1.72
C ALA A 280 -14.93 -2.61 1.66
N PHE A 281 -15.58 -2.57 0.50
CA PHE A 281 -16.84 -3.27 0.28
C PHE A 281 -16.69 -4.79 0.39
N GLY A 282 -15.62 -5.36 -0.21
CA GLY A 282 -15.40 -6.81 -0.20
C GLY A 282 -15.12 -7.35 1.20
N LEU A 283 -14.31 -6.63 2.00
CA LEU A 283 -14.03 -7.02 3.39
C LEU A 283 -15.26 -6.86 4.28
N ASP A 284 -16.04 -5.80 4.11
CA ASP A 284 -17.27 -5.58 4.87
C ASP A 284 -18.32 -6.68 4.57
N TRP A 285 -18.51 -6.98 3.30
CA TRP A 285 -19.40 -8.06 2.87
C TRP A 285 -18.95 -9.44 3.41
N LEU A 286 -17.64 -9.71 3.43
CA LEU A 286 -17.08 -10.96 3.97
C LEU A 286 -17.18 -11.00 5.49
N ASN A 287 -17.06 -9.85 6.16
CA ASN A 287 -17.09 -9.75 7.61
C ASN A 287 -18.38 -10.31 8.22
N ASP A 288 -19.53 -10.07 7.60
CA ASP A 288 -20.82 -10.59 8.08
C ASP A 288 -20.80 -12.13 8.18
N ALA A 289 -20.23 -12.80 7.18
CA ALA A 289 -20.11 -14.26 7.18
C ALA A 289 -19.09 -14.75 8.23
N VAL A 290 -17.98 -14.01 8.40
CA VAL A 290 -16.93 -14.36 9.37
C VAL A 290 -17.42 -14.20 10.79
N VAL A 291 -18.10 -13.12 11.12
CA VAL A 291 -18.69 -12.87 12.46
C VAL A 291 -19.75 -13.95 12.77
N GLY A 292 -20.59 -14.29 11.79
CA GLY A 292 -21.55 -15.37 11.94
C GLY A 292 -20.90 -16.71 12.26
N LEU A 293 -19.81 -17.04 11.57
CA LEU A 293 -19.05 -18.28 11.80
C LEU A 293 -18.33 -18.23 13.16
N ALA A 294 -17.66 -17.12 13.49
CA ALA A 294 -16.94 -16.95 14.75
C ALA A 294 -17.89 -17.13 15.95
N GLY A 295 -19.11 -16.59 15.87
CA GLY A 295 -20.12 -16.73 16.91
C GLY A 295 -20.54 -18.19 17.17
N LEU A 296 -20.53 -19.07 16.16
CA LEU A 296 -20.80 -20.51 16.33
C LEU A 296 -19.69 -21.22 17.15
N TYR A 297 -18.48 -20.65 17.18
CA TYR A 297 -17.33 -21.14 17.95
C TYR A 297 -17.09 -20.36 19.24
N GLY A 298 -18.04 -19.48 19.64
CA GLY A 298 -17.92 -18.68 20.86
C GLY A 298 -16.80 -17.63 20.80
N SER A 299 -16.43 -17.16 19.60
CA SER A 299 -15.40 -16.18 19.36
C SER A 299 -15.99 -14.86 18.90
N ASP A 300 -15.49 -13.73 19.42
CA ASP A 300 -15.86 -12.37 19.00
C ASP A 300 -14.97 -11.84 17.85
N PHE A 301 -14.39 -12.75 17.07
CA PHE A 301 -13.51 -12.35 15.97
C PHE A 301 -14.29 -11.65 14.86
N ALA A 302 -13.75 -10.49 14.43
CA ALA A 302 -14.21 -9.75 13.27
C ALA A 302 -13.03 -9.39 12.37
N LEU A 303 -13.25 -9.34 11.05
CA LEU A 303 -12.22 -8.90 10.10
C LEU A 303 -11.86 -7.43 10.36
N ALA A 304 -10.58 -7.15 10.43
CA ALA A 304 -10.12 -5.78 10.35
C ALA A 304 -10.35 -5.25 8.93
N GLY A 305 -11.05 -4.14 8.83
CA GLY A 305 -11.23 -3.42 7.57
C GLY A 305 -9.90 -2.88 7.02
N VAL A 306 -9.96 -2.18 5.89
CA VAL A 306 -8.78 -1.54 5.29
C VAL A 306 -8.32 -0.38 6.17
N PRO A 307 -7.13 -0.43 6.81
CA PRO A 307 -6.59 0.72 7.52
C PRO A 307 -6.43 1.92 6.58
N VAL A 308 -6.71 3.13 7.07
CA VAL A 308 -6.59 4.36 6.25
C VAL A 308 -5.18 4.53 5.69
N ALA A 309 -4.16 4.16 6.47
CA ALA A 309 -2.76 4.21 6.03
C ALA A 309 -2.51 3.30 4.81
N ASP A 310 -3.07 2.09 4.81
CA ASP A 310 -2.95 1.13 3.72
C ASP A 310 -3.73 1.59 2.49
N GLY A 311 -4.94 2.14 2.67
CA GLY A 311 -5.72 2.74 1.60
C GLY A 311 -4.99 3.92 0.94
N LEU A 312 -4.36 4.78 1.75
CA LEU A 312 -3.58 5.91 1.26
C LEU A 312 -2.29 5.45 0.54
N SER A 313 -1.60 4.45 1.07
CA SER A 313 -0.41 3.86 0.42
C SER A 313 -0.75 3.21 -0.92
N LEU A 314 -1.90 2.51 -1.00
CA LEU A 314 -2.44 1.96 -2.24
C LEU A 314 -2.73 3.06 -3.27
N LEU A 315 -3.39 4.16 -2.84
CA LEU A 315 -3.70 5.30 -3.69
C LEU A 315 -2.43 5.95 -4.24
N LEU A 316 -1.46 6.23 -3.37
CA LEU A 316 -0.18 6.82 -3.77
C LEU A 316 0.60 5.89 -4.70
N GLY A 317 0.66 4.60 -4.39
CA GLY A 317 1.27 3.57 -5.24
C GLY A 317 0.62 3.50 -6.61
N ALA A 318 -0.71 3.53 -6.68
CA ALA A 318 -1.46 3.52 -7.93
C ALA A 318 -1.18 4.77 -8.80
N VAL A 319 -1.14 5.96 -8.19
CA VAL A 319 -0.77 7.21 -8.89
C VAL A 319 0.65 7.15 -9.43
N LEU A 320 1.60 6.68 -8.62
CA LEU A 320 3.00 6.53 -9.03
C LEU A 320 3.14 5.51 -10.18
N LEU A 321 2.47 4.38 -10.10
CA LEU A 321 2.45 3.36 -11.17
C LEU A 321 1.86 3.93 -12.47
N GLY A 322 0.75 4.67 -12.36
CA GLY A 322 0.14 5.36 -13.49
C GLY A 322 1.09 6.37 -14.15
N TYR A 323 1.76 7.17 -13.33
CA TYR A 323 2.73 8.15 -13.79
C TYR A 323 3.96 7.50 -14.45
N ILE A 324 4.55 6.48 -13.81
CA ILE A 324 5.73 5.75 -14.32
C ILE A 324 5.39 5.03 -15.63
N GLY A 325 4.23 4.34 -15.68
CA GLY A 325 3.77 3.67 -16.89
C GLY A 325 3.57 4.63 -18.06
N ALA A 326 2.97 5.79 -17.81
CA ALA A 326 2.84 6.85 -18.80
C ALA A 326 4.21 7.39 -19.23
N TRP A 327 5.13 7.59 -18.29
CA TRP A 327 6.47 8.09 -18.59
C TRP A 327 7.25 7.12 -19.50
N ILE A 328 7.22 5.83 -19.21
CA ILE A 328 7.86 4.79 -20.03
C ILE A 328 7.26 4.78 -21.44
N ALA A 329 5.91 4.79 -21.53
CA ALA A 329 5.20 4.77 -22.82
C ALA A 329 5.54 5.99 -23.68
N VAL A 330 5.47 7.19 -23.09
CA VAL A 330 5.77 8.44 -23.78
C VAL A 330 7.23 8.51 -24.20
N ALA A 331 8.16 8.12 -23.33
CA ALA A 331 9.59 8.15 -23.63
C ALA A 331 9.95 7.24 -24.82
N ARG A 332 9.27 6.10 -24.96
CA ARG A 332 9.47 5.17 -26.08
C ARG A 332 8.88 5.72 -27.39
N HIS A 333 7.63 6.19 -27.38
CA HIS A 333 6.91 6.53 -28.61
C HIS A 333 7.25 7.93 -29.18
N LEU A 334 7.62 8.90 -28.33
CA LEU A 334 8.08 10.20 -28.84
C LEU A 334 9.39 10.12 -29.62
N ARG A 335 10.24 9.12 -29.33
CA ARG A 335 11.45 8.88 -30.13
C ARG A 335 11.15 8.39 -31.55
N GLU A 336 10.03 7.69 -31.74
CA GLU A 336 9.58 7.18 -33.05
C GLU A 336 8.98 8.32 -33.93
N LEU A 337 8.48 9.40 -33.30
CA LEU A 337 7.89 10.57 -33.95
C LEU A 337 8.89 11.70 -34.21
N ALA A 338 10.16 11.55 -33.83
CA ALA A 338 11.19 12.53 -34.17
C ALA A 338 11.39 12.54 -35.70
N PRO A 339 11.32 13.70 -36.37
CA PRO A 339 11.61 13.79 -37.80
C PRO A 339 13.05 13.31 -38.04
N LYS A 340 13.22 12.36 -38.96
CA LYS A 340 14.52 11.87 -39.44
C LYS A 340 15.17 12.94 -40.31
#